data_f165f98a26da147e907f11bb378fbc2d
#
_entry.id   f165f98a26da147e907f11bb378fbc2d
#
_cell.length_a   1.000
_cell.length_b   1.000
_cell.length_c   1.000
_cell.angle_alpha   90.00
_cell.angle_beta   90.00
_cell.angle_gamma   90.00
#
_symmetry.space_group_name_H-M   'P 1'
#
loop_
_entity.id
_entity.type
_entity.pdbx_description
1 polymer ?
#
loop_
_entity_poly.entity_id
_entity_poly.type
_entity_poly.pdbx_seq_one_letter_code
_entity_poly.pdbx_strand_id
1 'polypeptide(L)'
;HILQFMLAMTPNQKLKNKNDVRFLSIISIVLSLLVAFILLYLLLAMVIPQVYDSIVGLVMAFPEYIESAQVWLLTFLEDNPEIQSAIMPIYNSAATSLEQWLSSDILPNLESVSSTLDWLRATVLPNITGVVSGVSAILLAALLLIKDLLIAIIVSVYLLVRKDTFAAQSKKIVYSIFRTDHADLIVSETREAYRIMSGFINGKLLDSLIIGIICLACCNLFHFPYPALVATIIGVTNVIPFFGPFIGAIPCILLIFIIDPIQSIYFAIFVLVLQQFDGNILGPKILGESTGLASFWVLFSIILFGGLFGFAGMVLGVPVFAMIYSIIRRLVCYGLRRHKLPTETEVYMGRTGPMSLPNGHKK
;
A
#
# COMPACT_ATOMS: atom_id res chain seq x y z
N HIS A 1 -15.22 -13.47 -11.85
CA HIS A 1 -14.72 -13.85 -13.18
C HIS A 1 -14.37 -15.34 -13.26
N ILE A 2 -13.59 -15.93 -12.32
CA ILE A 2 -13.23 -17.38 -12.33
C ILE A 2 -14.48 -18.25 -12.23
N LEU A 3 -15.45 -17.92 -11.38
CA LEU A 3 -16.73 -18.63 -11.29
C LEU A 3 -17.52 -18.56 -12.61
N GLN A 4 -17.56 -17.39 -13.26
CA GLN A 4 -18.20 -17.20 -14.57
C GLN A 4 -17.49 -18.01 -15.67
N PHE A 5 -16.16 -18.05 -15.64
CA PHE A 5 -15.35 -18.84 -16.55
C PHE A 5 -15.56 -20.35 -16.35
N MET A 6 -15.60 -20.83 -15.09
CA MET A 6 -15.88 -22.23 -14.77
C MET A 6 -17.32 -22.63 -15.13
N LEU A 7 -18.29 -21.72 -14.96
CA LEU A 7 -19.67 -21.94 -15.40
C LEU A 7 -19.81 -21.98 -16.95
N ALA A 8 -18.97 -21.21 -17.66
CA ALA A 8 -18.92 -21.22 -19.12
C ALA A 8 -18.24 -22.47 -19.71
N MET A 9 -17.33 -23.11 -18.96
CA MET A 9 -16.67 -24.35 -19.35
C MET A 9 -17.50 -25.63 -19.08
N THR A 10 -18.54 -25.57 -18.26
CA THR A 10 -19.42 -26.71 -18.04
C THR A 10 -20.38 -26.85 -19.22
N PRO A 11 -20.33 -27.96 -19.97
CA PRO A 11 -21.25 -28.17 -21.07
C PRO A 11 -22.68 -28.22 -20.54
N ASN A 12 -23.57 -27.60 -21.24
CA ASN A 12 -24.98 -27.25 -21.10
C ASN A 12 -25.89 -28.30 -20.42
N GLN A 13 -25.48 -28.92 -19.32
CA GLN A 13 -26.33 -29.81 -18.51
C GLN A 13 -26.72 -29.12 -17.22
N LYS A 14 -27.98 -28.66 -17.19
CA LYS A 14 -28.83 -28.42 -16.01
C LYS A 14 -28.11 -28.50 -14.66
N LEU A 15 -27.43 -27.41 -14.22
CA LEU A 15 -27.11 -27.17 -12.82
C LEU A 15 -28.44 -26.97 -12.07
N LYS A 16 -29.18 -28.05 -11.87
CA LYS A 16 -30.52 -28.10 -11.26
C LYS A 16 -30.44 -28.24 -9.73
N ASN A 17 -29.22 -28.51 -9.20
CA ASN A 17 -29.05 -28.78 -7.79
C ASN A 17 -28.32 -27.63 -7.10
N LYS A 18 -28.94 -27.01 -6.07
CA LYS A 18 -28.38 -25.93 -5.27
C LYS A 18 -27.05 -26.32 -4.58
N ASN A 19 -26.79 -27.60 -4.42
CA ASN A 19 -25.57 -28.16 -3.85
C ASN A 19 -24.40 -28.10 -4.83
N ASP A 20 -24.64 -28.33 -6.13
CA ASP A 20 -23.57 -28.29 -7.16
C ASP A 20 -23.06 -26.87 -7.38
N VAL A 21 -23.96 -25.87 -7.33
CA VAL A 21 -23.56 -24.44 -7.41
C VAL A 21 -22.74 -24.03 -6.19
N ARG A 22 -23.10 -24.51 -4.99
CA ARG A 22 -22.31 -24.25 -3.77
C ARG A 22 -20.95 -24.92 -3.84
N PHE A 23 -20.86 -26.15 -4.30
CA PHE A 23 -19.60 -26.88 -4.44
C PHE A 23 -18.66 -26.18 -5.44
N LEU A 24 -19.15 -25.79 -6.60
CA LEU A 24 -18.39 -25.02 -7.59
C LEU A 24 -17.94 -23.65 -7.04
N SER A 25 -18.76 -22.99 -6.26
CA SER A 25 -18.40 -21.72 -5.61
C SER A 25 -17.26 -21.91 -4.61
N ILE A 26 -17.28 -22.97 -3.81
CA ILE A 26 -16.20 -23.29 -2.86
C ILE A 26 -14.90 -23.58 -3.61
N ILE A 27 -14.93 -24.41 -4.65
CA ILE A 27 -13.75 -24.72 -5.47
C ILE A 27 -13.18 -23.43 -6.09
N SER A 28 -14.04 -22.57 -6.64
CA SER A 28 -13.62 -21.31 -7.25
C SER A 28 -12.96 -20.37 -6.24
N ILE A 29 -13.47 -20.30 -5.01
CA ILE A 29 -12.87 -19.49 -3.92
C ILE A 29 -11.51 -20.06 -3.52
N VAL A 30 -11.43 -21.37 -3.31
CA VAL A 30 -10.17 -22.03 -2.94
C VAL A 30 -9.12 -21.86 -4.05
N LEU A 31 -9.51 -22.06 -5.31
CA LEU A 31 -8.61 -21.88 -6.45
C LEU A 31 -8.15 -20.43 -6.59
N SER A 32 -9.04 -19.45 -6.40
CA SER A 32 -8.69 -18.03 -6.43
C SER A 32 -7.71 -17.64 -5.34
N LEU A 33 -7.91 -18.14 -4.12
CA LEU A 33 -7.00 -17.92 -2.99
C LEU A 33 -5.65 -18.59 -3.27
N LEU A 34 -5.64 -19.81 -3.76
CA LEU A 34 -4.42 -20.53 -4.09
C LEU A 34 -3.61 -19.79 -5.16
N VAL A 35 -4.26 -19.34 -6.24
CA VAL A 35 -3.60 -18.53 -7.27
C VAL A 35 -3.06 -17.23 -6.70
N ALA A 36 -3.84 -16.52 -5.85
CA ALA A 36 -3.39 -15.29 -5.22
C ALA A 36 -2.17 -15.52 -4.31
N PHE A 37 -2.16 -16.61 -3.52
CA PHE A 37 -1.02 -16.98 -2.68
C PHE A 37 0.20 -17.37 -3.49
N ILE A 38 0.04 -18.11 -4.59
CA ILE A 38 1.14 -18.47 -5.49
C ILE A 38 1.74 -17.20 -6.12
N LEU A 39 0.91 -16.29 -6.61
CA LEU A 39 1.38 -15.02 -7.19
C LEU A 39 2.12 -14.16 -6.16
N LEU A 40 1.56 -14.04 -4.95
CA LEU A 40 2.20 -13.32 -3.86
C LEU A 40 3.53 -13.99 -3.47
N TYR A 41 3.56 -15.30 -3.35
CA TYR A 41 4.76 -16.06 -3.05
C TYR A 41 5.85 -15.85 -4.12
N LEU A 42 5.50 -15.98 -5.40
CA LEU A 42 6.45 -15.76 -6.50
C LEU A 42 6.99 -14.32 -6.50
N LEU A 43 6.13 -13.34 -6.25
CA LEU A 43 6.55 -11.94 -6.13
C LEU A 43 7.52 -11.75 -4.97
N LEU A 44 7.20 -12.25 -3.78
CA LEU A 44 8.06 -12.14 -2.61
C LEU A 44 9.37 -12.91 -2.80
N ALA A 45 9.32 -14.12 -3.35
CA ALA A 45 10.50 -14.94 -3.63
C ALA A 45 11.44 -14.30 -4.66
N MET A 46 10.91 -13.48 -5.57
CA MET A 46 11.71 -12.73 -6.53
C MET A 46 12.28 -11.44 -5.92
N VAL A 47 11.47 -10.68 -5.18
CA VAL A 47 11.83 -9.34 -4.69
C VAL A 47 12.70 -9.40 -3.43
N ILE A 48 12.35 -10.24 -2.46
CA ILE A 48 13.07 -10.28 -1.15
C ILE A 48 14.57 -10.56 -1.31
N PRO A 49 15.02 -11.57 -2.10
CA PRO A 49 16.46 -11.81 -2.29
C PRO A 49 17.17 -10.63 -2.95
N GLN A 50 16.55 -10.00 -3.96
CA GLN A 50 17.14 -8.86 -4.66
C GLN A 50 17.27 -7.63 -3.76
N VAL A 51 16.27 -7.36 -2.92
CA VAL A 51 16.32 -6.28 -1.93
C VAL A 51 17.40 -6.56 -0.90
N TYR A 52 17.47 -7.80 -0.40
CA TYR A 52 18.52 -8.21 0.53
C TYR A 52 19.91 -8.04 -0.06
N ASP A 53 20.15 -8.56 -1.27
CA ASP A 53 21.44 -8.44 -1.96
C ASP A 53 21.80 -6.95 -2.21
N SER A 54 20.80 -6.12 -2.51
CA SER A 54 20.97 -4.67 -2.67
C SER A 54 21.34 -3.97 -1.36
N ILE A 55 20.72 -4.35 -0.23
CA ILE A 55 21.04 -3.80 1.11
C ILE A 55 22.45 -4.23 1.51
N VAL A 56 22.79 -5.51 1.37
CA VAL A 56 24.12 -6.02 1.69
C VAL A 56 25.18 -5.34 0.83
N GLY A 57 24.94 -5.23 -0.48
CA GLY A 57 25.84 -4.53 -1.40
C GLY A 57 26.04 -3.07 -1.00
N LEU A 58 24.97 -2.37 -0.63
CA LEU A 58 25.04 -0.98 -0.15
C LEU A 58 25.88 -0.87 1.14
N VAL A 59 25.60 -1.73 2.13
CA VAL A 59 26.30 -1.71 3.43
C VAL A 59 27.78 -2.02 3.25
N MET A 60 28.12 -2.99 2.40
CA MET A 60 29.52 -3.36 2.11
C MET A 60 30.28 -2.27 1.33
N ALA A 61 29.62 -1.57 0.42
CA ALA A 61 30.24 -0.49 -0.35
C ALA A 61 30.24 0.87 0.40
N PHE A 62 29.55 0.95 1.53
CA PHE A 62 29.37 2.21 2.25
C PHE A 62 30.69 2.91 2.68
N PRO A 63 31.71 2.19 3.18
CA PRO A 63 33.01 2.81 3.50
C PRO A 63 33.68 3.48 2.28
N GLU A 64 33.61 2.83 1.11
CA GLU A 64 34.13 3.38 -0.15
C GLU A 64 33.37 4.66 -0.57
N TYR A 65 32.06 4.70 -0.34
CA TYR A 65 31.25 5.91 -0.60
C TYR A 65 31.58 7.05 0.34
N ILE A 66 31.83 6.77 1.62
CA ILE A 66 32.32 7.78 2.59
C ILE A 66 33.65 8.36 2.09
N GLU A 67 34.62 7.52 1.74
CA GLU A 67 35.90 7.97 1.25
C GLU A 67 35.80 8.82 -0.03
N SER A 68 35.00 8.35 -0.98
CA SER A 68 34.74 9.10 -2.23
C SER A 68 34.06 10.44 -1.99
N ALA A 69 33.13 10.52 -1.07
CA ALA A 69 32.46 11.76 -0.69
C ALA A 69 33.44 12.73 0.02
N GLN A 70 34.38 12.21 0.82
CA GLN A 70 35.44 13.02 1.42
C GLN A 70 36.34 13.63 0.36
N VAL A 71 36.82 12.84 -0.58
CA VAL A 71 37.67 13.31 -1.69
C VAL A 71 36.95 14.36 -2.51
N TRP A 72 35.69 14.11 -2.86
CA TRP A 72 34.87 15.06 -3.60
C TRP A 72 34.69 16.38 -2.82
N LEU A 73 34.42 16.31 -1.52
CA LEU A 73 34.23 17.48 -0.68
C LEU A 73 35.52 18.31 -0.55
N LEU A 74 36.66 17.64 -0.41
CA LEU A 74 37.98 18.30 -0.37
C LEU A 74 38.26 19.04 -1.69
N THR A 75 37.99 18.40 -2.82
CA THR A 75 38.20 18.99 -4.15
C THR A 75 37.24 20.16 -4.38
N PHE A 76 35.97 20.02 -3.96
CA PHE A 76 34.96 21.07 -4.12
C PHE A 76 35.26 22.32 -3.26
N LEU A 77 35.87 22.14 -2.10
CA LEU A 77 36.20 23.21 -1.16
C LEU A 77 37.66 23.70 -1.27
N GLU A 78 38.41 23.26 -2.29
CA GLU A 78 39.82 23.62 -2.47
C GLU A 78 40.02 25.14 -2.54
N ASP A 79 39.09 25.86 -3.17
CA ASP A 79 39.13 27.31 -3.30
C ASP A 79 38.66 28.08 -2.04
N ASN A 80 38.13 27.39 -1.01
CA ASN A 80 37.53 28.00 0.18
C ASN A 80 38.02 27.34 1.47
N PRO A 81 39.28 27.56 1.90
CA PRO A 81 39.89 26.85 3.05
C PRO A 81 39.20 27.14 4.37
N GLU A 82 38.58 28.32 4.55
CA GLU A 82 37.80 28.63 5.76
C GLU A 82 36.57 27.75 5.92
N ILE A 83 35.83 27.54 4.82
CA ILE A 83 34.65 26.68 4.77
C ILE A 83 35.06 25.20 4.93
N GLN A 84 36.16 24.82 4.32
CA GLN A 84 36.74 23.47 4.43
C GLN A 84 37.06 23.14 5.89
N SER A 85 37.73 24.06 6.62
CA SER A 85 38.07 23.86 8.05
C SER A 85 36.86 23.75 8.95
N ALA A 86 35.75 24.36 8.61
CA ALA A 86 34.49 24.28 9.37
C ALA A 86 33.69 23.02 9.07
N ILE A 87 33.68 22.55 7.82
CA ILE A 87 32.84 21.41 7.38
C ILE A 87 33.54 20.07 7.65
N MET A 88 34.84 19.94 7.42
CA MET A 88 35.55 18.66 7.57
C MET A 88 35.46 18.00 8.95
N PRO A 89 35.50 18.70 10.07
CA PRO A 89 35.28 18.09 11.40
C PRO A 89 33.86 17.50 11.55
N ILE A 90 32.84 18.21 11.01
CA ILE A 90 31.44 17.76 11.03
C ILE A 90 31.28 16.51 10.17
N TYR A 91 31.86 16.53 8.96
CA TYR A 91 31.86 15.39 8.07
C TYR A 91 32.52 14.16 8.71
N ASN A 92 33.73 14.30 9.24
CA ASN A 92 34.46 13.19 9.86
C ASN A 92 33.72 12.62 11.08
N SER A 93 33.10 13.47 11.90
CA SER A 93 32.28 13.01 13.02
C SER A 93 31.04 12.25 12.56
N ALA A 94 30.36 12.74 11.53
CA ALA A 94 29.20 12.07 10.96
C ALA A 94 29.59 10.74 10.30
N ALA A 95 30.68 10.69 9.54
CA ALA A 95 31.22 9.49 8.90
C ALA A 95 31.54 8.40 9.92
N THR A 96 32.29 8.75 10.98
CA THR A 96 32.64 7.81 12.07
C THR A 96 31.39 7.31 12.81
N SER A 97 30.43 8.17 13.08
CA SER A 97 29.16 7.79 13.72
C SER A 97 28.34 6.83 12.85
N LEU A 98 28.30 7.06 11.53
CA LEU A 98 27.63 6.19 10.56
C LEU A 98 28.32 4.82 10.42
N GLU A 99 29.64 4.78 10.34
CA GLU A 99 30.41 3.53 10.30
C GLU A 99 30.20 2.72 11.59
N GLN A 100 30.20 3.37 12.74
CA GLN A 100 29.94 2.72 14.01
C GLN A 100 28.51 2.16 14.07
N TRP A 101 27.51 2.92 13.65
CA TRP A 101 26.13 2.47 13.62
C TRP A 101 25.93 1.30 12.65
N LEU A 102 26.58 1.35 11.47
CA LEU A 102 26.54 0.23 10.51
C LEU A 102 27.14 -1.05 11.08
N SER A 103 28.31 -0.93 11.76
CA SER A 103 29.01 -2.08 12.31
C SER A 103 28.36 -2.66 13.57
N SER A 104 27.72 -1.80 14.42
CA SER A 104 27.13 -2.26 15.68
C SER A 104 25.67 -2.72 15.53
N ASP A 105 24.89 -2.06 14.69
CA ASP A 105 23.44 -2.27 14.62
C ASP A 105 22.98 -2.96 13.33
N ILE A 106 23.60 -2.63 12.19
CA ILE A 106 23.12 -3.13 10.90
C ILE A 106 23.75 -4.48 10.54
N LEU A 107 25.07 -4.59 10.55
CA LEU A 107 25.77 -5.81 10.12
C LEU A 107 25.35 -7.08 10.91
N PRO A 108 25.24 -7.06 12.26
CA PRO A 108 24.79 -8.23 13.01
C PRO A 108 23.36 -8.65 12.68
N ASN A 109 22.48 -7.67 12.41
CA ASN A 109 21.12 -7.95 12.03
C ASN A 109 21.00 -8.51 10.59
N LEU A 110 21.84 -8.07 9.67
CA LEU A 110 21.93 -8.63 8.31
C LEU A 110 22.42 -10.06 8.30
N GLU A 111 23.40 -10.44 9.15
CA GLU A 111 23.83 -11.82 9.31
C GLU A 111 22.69 -12.74 9.79
N SER A 112 21.87 -12.27 10.71
CA SER A 112 20.70 -13.02 11.18
C SER A 112 19.63 -13.18 10.10
N VAL A 113 19.43 -12.16 9.25
CA VAL A 113 18.52 -12.21 8.10
C VAL A 113 19.09 -13.12 7.00
N SER A 114 20.42 -13.10 6.76
CA SER A 114 21.04 -13.99 5.76
C SER A 114 20.82 -15.46 6.10
N SER A 115 21.01 -15.84 7.36
CA SER A 115 20.77 -17.20 7.81
C SER A 115 19.32 -17.63 7.64
N THR A 116 18.37 -16.71 7.83
CA THR A 116 16.93 -16.94 7.61
C THR A 116 16.61 -17.06 6.12
N LEU A 117 17.23 -16.25 5.27
CA LEU A 117 17.04 -16.32 3.81
C LEU A 117 17.70 -17.56 3.20
N ASP A 118 18.86 -17.95 3.68
CA ASP A 118 19.55 -19.20 3.26
C ASP A 118 18.74 -20.42 3.70
N TRP A 119 18.10 -20.38 4.87
CA TRP A 119 17.15 -21.39 5.28
C TRP A 119 15.92 -21.42 4.37
N LEU A 120 15.34 -20.26 4.00
CA LEU A 120 14.24 -20.16 3.03
C LEU A 120 14.63 -20.73 1.66
N ARG A 121 15.82 -20.38 1.16
CA ARG A 121 16.37 -20.91 -0.11
C ARG A 121 16.60 -22.42 -0.03
N ALA A 122 17.16 -22.90 1.07
CA ALA A 122 17.44 -24.32 1.29
C ALA A 122 16.19 -25.17 1.53
N THR A 123 15.15 -24.58 2.12
CA THR A 123 13.88 -25.28 2.44
C THR A 123 12.92 -25.31 1.26
N VAL A 124 12.97 -24.30 0.41
CA VAL A 124 12.08 -24.14 -0.75
C VAL A 124 12.68 -24.72 -2.04
N LEU A 125 14.01 -24.75 -2.15
CA LEU A 125 14.72 -25.44 -3.22
C LEU A 125 15.19 -26.82 -2.71
N PRO A 126 14.91 -27.91 -3.42
CA PRO A 126 15.10 -29.26 -2.90
C PRO A 126 16.58 -29.65 -2.80
N ASN A 127 17.18 -29.46 -1.64
CA ASN A 127 18.41 -30.17 -1.25
C ASN A 127 18.27 -30.72 0.18
N ILE A 128 17.96 -32.00 0.25
CA ILE A 128 17.50 -32.76 1.44
C ILE A 128 18.67 -33.19 2.40
N THR A 129 19.88 -32.68 2.31
CA THR A 129 21.01 -33.30 3.00
C THR A 129 21.76 -32.48 4.05
N GLY A 130 21.21 -31.36 4.55
CA GLY A 130 21.95 -30.48 5.49
C GLY A 130 21.33 -30.16 6.83
N VAL A 131 20.24 -30.81 7.26
CA VAL A 131 19.34 -30.31 8.30
C VAL A 131 19.40 -31.11 9.59
N VAL A 132 20.52 -31.15 10.34
CA VAL A 132 20.49 -31.91 11.62
C VAL A 132 20.86 -31.13 12.89
N SER A 133 21.37 -29.92 12.88
CA SER A 133 21.86 -29.29 14.12
C SER A 133 21.30 -27.93 14.55
N GLY A 134 20.39 -27.34 13.79
CA GLY A 134 19.71 -26.06 14.15
C GLY A 134 18.18 -26.16 14.21
N VAL A 135 17.66 -27.36 14.08
CA VAL A 135 16.30 -27.67 13.57
C VAL A 135 15.17 -27.41 14.58
N SER A 136 15.39 -27.46 15.88
CA SER A 136 14.26 -27.49 16.83
C SER A 136 13.51 -26.15 16.95
N ALA A 137 14.20 -25.02 17.05
CA ALA A 137 13.56 -23.71 17.22
C ALA A 137 12.97 -23.19 15.90
N ILE A 138 13.69 -23.37 14.78
CA ILE A 138 13.27 -22.95 13.45
C ILE A 138 12.11 -23.82 12.95
N LEU A 139 12.14 -25.13 13.19
CA LEU A 139 11.03 -26.04 12.87
C LEU A 139 9.79 -25.70 13.69
N LEU A 140 9.94 -25.35 14.96
CA LEU A 140 8.83 -24.92 15.79
C LEU A 140 8.22 -23.60 15.30
N ALA A 141 9.04 -22.61 14.96
CA ALA A 141 8.59 -21.34 14.38
C ALA A 141 7.90 -21.53 13.02
N ALA A 142 8.47 -22.36 12.16
CA ALA A 142 7.87 -22.70 10.87
C ALA A 142 6.55 -23.46 11.02
N LEU A 143 6.47 -24.42 11.95
CA LEU A 143 5.23 -25.14 12.27
C LEU A 143 4.16 -24.22 12.83
N LEU A 144 4.53 -23.27 13.70
CA LEU A 144 3.60 -22.27 14.22
C LEU A 144 3.09 -21.35 13.10
N LEU A 145 3.96 -20.88 12.23
CA LEU A 145 3.59 -20.06 11.09
C LEU A 145 2.70 -20.81 10.11
N ILE A 146 3.03 -22.08 9.79
CA ILE A 146 2.19 -22.94 8.94
C ILE A 146 0.82 -23.17 9.60
N LYS A 147 0.79 -23.45 10.90
CA LYS A 147 -0.45 -23.60 11.65
C LYS A 147 -1.31 -22.34 11.57
N ASP A 148 -0.73 -21.15 11.81
CA ASP A 148 -1.46 -19.89 11.78
C ASP A 148 -1.94 -19.55 10.36
N LEU A 149 -1.12 -19.84 9.35
CA LEU A 149 -1.51 -19.70 7.94
C LEU A 149 -2.66 -20.64 7.58
N LEU A 150 -2.61 -21.90 7.99
CA LEU A 150 -3.70 -22.86 7.77
C LEU A 150 -5.00 -22.41 8.43
N ILE A 151 -4.92 -21.95 9.69
CA ILE A 151 -6.10 -21.41 10.39
C ILE A 151 -6.63 -20.18 9.66
N ALA A 152 -5.77 -19.26 9.26
CA ALA A 152 -6.16 -18.06 8.51
C ALA A 152 -6.84 -18.40 7.18
N ILE A 153 -6.32 -19.38 6.42
CA ILE A 153 -6.93 -19.87 5.18
C ILE A 153 -8.30 -20.49 5.45
N ILE A 154 -8.42 -21.39 6.44
CA ILE A 154 -9.68 -22.04 6.79
C ILE A 154 -10.73 -20.99 7.19
N VAL A 155 -10.37 -20.04 8.05
CA VAL A 155 -11.27 -18.96 8.48
C VAL A 155 -11.65 -18.08 7.29
N SER A 156 -10.70 -17.72 6.43
CA SER A 156 -10.94 -16.91 5.23
C SER A 156 -11.91 -17.59 4.26
N VAL A 157 -11.68 -18.87 3.96
CA VAL A 157 -12.60 -19.68 3.14
C VAL A 157 -13.98 -19.76 3.77
N TYR A 158 -14.05 -20.01 5.08
CA TYR A 158 -15.33 -20.08 5.78
C TYR A 158 -16.11 -18.76 5.72
N LEU A 159 -15.43 -17.63 5.97
CA LEU A 159 -16.04 -16.29 5.87
C LEU A 159 -16.51 -15.98 4.46
N LEU A 160 -15.69 -16.29 3.43
CA LEU A 160 -16.04 -16.05 2.03
C LEU A 160 -17.22 -16.89 1.56
N VAL A 161 -17.28 -18.17 1.95
CA VAL A 161 -18.39 -19.08 1.62
C VAL A 161 -19.69 -18.67 2.32
N ARG A 162 -19.58 -18.16 3.55
CA ARG A 162 -20.72 -17.75 4.41
C ARG A 162 -21.02 -16.26 4.38
N LYS A 163 -20.34 -15.47 3.54
CA LYS A 163 -20.48 -14.01 3.50
C LYS A 163 -21.92 -13.53 3.43
N ASP A 164 -22.75 -14.18 2.59
CA ASP A 164 -24.15 -13.80 2.42
C ASP A 164 -24.99 -14.13 3.65
N THR A 165 -24.67 -15.24 4.34
CA THR A 165 -25.31 -15.62 5.62
C THR A 165 -24.97 -14.61 6.70
N PHE A 166 -23.70 -14.26 6.88
CA PHE A 166 -23.27 -13.25 7.85
C PHE A 166 -23.87 -11.87 7.56
N ALA A 167 -23.87 -11.47 6.28
CA ALA A 167 -24.52 -10.21 5.87
C ALA A 167 -26.04 -10.21 6.19
N ALA A 168 -26.73 -11.32 5.96
CA ALA A 168 -28.14 -11.46 6.30
C ALA A 168 -28.38 -11.43 7.82
N GLN A 169 -27.52 -12.10 8.61
CA GLN A 169 -27.60 -12.08 10.08
C GLN A 169 -27.36 -10.66 10.62
N SER A 170 -26.34 -9.96 10.12
CA SER A 170 -26.08 -8.56 10.50
C SER A 170 -27.26 -7.64 10.18
N LYS A 171 -27.84 -7.77 8.97
CA LYS A 171 -29.07 -7.03 8.62
C LYS A 171 -30.20 -7.35 9.57
N LYS A 172 -30.43 -8.66 9.90
CA LYS A 172 -31.47 -9.07 10.85
C LYS A 172 -31.32 -8.38 12.20
N ILE A 173 -30.07 -8.24 12.71
CA ILE A 173 -29.80 -7.52 13.95
C ILE A 173 -30.19 -6.05 13.82
N VAL A 174 -29.77 -5.38 12.73
CA VAL A 174 -30.08 -3.97 12.49
C VAL A 174 -31.61 -3.74 12.45
N TYR A 175 -32.34 -4.57 11.68
CA TYR A 175 -33.80 -4.47 11.59
C TYR A 175 -34.54 -4.84 12.89
N SER A 176 -33.92 -5.59 13.82
CA SER A 176 -34.51 -5.89 15.12
C SER A 176 -34.38 -4.73 16.12
N ILE A 177 -33.36 -3.91 15.98
CA ILE A 177 -33.06 -2.80 16.91
C ILE A 177 -33.65 -1.49 16.43
N PHE A 178 -33.58 -1.21 15.12
CA PHE A 178 -33.99 0.06 14.53
C PHE A 178 -35.31 -0.06 13.77
N ARG A 179 -36.07 1.06 13.69
CA ARG A 179 -37.24 1.16 12.80
C ARG A 179 -36.79 0.98 11.35
N THR A 180 -37.66 0.42 10.52
CA THR A 180 -37.39 0.07 9.12
C THR A 180 -36.70 1.19 8.33
N ASP A 181 -37.16 2.43 8.43
CA ASP A 181 -36.58 3.59 7.72
C ASP A 181 -35.10 3.84 8.11
N HIS A 182 -34.81 3.74 9.41
CA HIS A 182 -33.42 3.90 9.91
C HIS A 182 -32.56 2.67 9.61
N ALA A 183 -33.13 1.47 9.66
CA ALA A 183 -32.46 0.24 9.32
C ALA A 183 -32.02 0.21 7.84
N ASP A 184 -32.91 0.63 6.93
CA ASP A 184 -32.59 0.76 5.51
C ASP A 184 -31.45 1.77 5.26
N LEU A 185 -31.48 2.89 5.98
CA LEU A 185 -30.40 3.87 5.92
C LEU A 185 -29.05 3.24 6.36
N ILE A 186 -29.01 2.59 7.52
CA ILE A 186 -27.80 1.96 8.05
C ILE A 186 -27.26 0.92 7.08
N VAL A 187 -28.14 0.07 6.51
CA VAL A 187 -27.72 -0.97 5.55
C VAL A 187 -27.18 -0.36 4.25
N SER A 188 -27.79 0.72 3.76
CA SER A 188 -27.33 1.41 2.56
C SER A 188 -25.97 2.09 2.79
N GLU A 189 -25.79 2.77 3.94
CA GLU A 189 -24.53 3.40 4.32
C GLU A 189 -23.40 2.36 4.49
N THR A 190 -23.68 1.23 5.12
CA THR A 190 -22.69 0.13 5.27
C THR A 190 -22.25 -0.41 3.91
N ARG A 191 -23.18 -0.54 2.95
CA ARG A 191 -22.84 -0.98 1.59
C ARG A 191 -21.98 0.05 0.86
N GLU A 192 -22.31 1.32 1.00
CA GLU A 192 -21.51 2.41 0.41
C GLU A 192 -20.11 2.49 1.03
N ALA A 193 -20.02 2.39 2.35
CA ALA A 193 -18.76 2.31 3.09
C ALA A 193 -17.88 1.16 2.60
N TYR A 194 -18.45 -0.02 2.41
CA TYR A 194 -17.74 -1.17 1.84
C TYR A 194 -17.24 -0.89 0.42
N ARG A 195 -18.06 -0.24 -0.42
CA ARG A 195 -17.69 0.11 -1.81
C ARG A 195 -16.53 1.09 -1.83
N ILE A 196 -16.57 2.15 -1.02
CA ILE A 196 -15.50 3.15 -0.93
C ILE A 196 -14.21 2.49 -0.43
N MET A 197 -14.28 1.73 0.68
CA MET A 197 -13.12 1.10 1.30
C MET A 197 -12.47 0.09 0.36
N SER A 198 -13.24 -0.86 -0.19
CA SER A 198 -12.70 -1.91 -1.07
C SER A 198 -12.19 -1.34 -2.39
N GLY A 199 -12.89 -0.38 -2.98
CA GLY A 199 -12.46 0.29 -4.20
C GLY A 199 -11.14 1.02 -4.02
N PHE A 200 -11.01 1.78 -2.93
CA PHE A 200 -9.79 2.52 -2.63
C PHE A 200 -8.60 1.60 -2.33
N ILE A 201 -8.77 0.63 -1.42
CA ILE A 201 -7.67 -0.27 -1.03
C ILE A 201 -7.18 -1.09 -2.23
N ASN A 202 -8.11 -1.74 -2.94
CA ASN A 202 -7.75 -2.55 -4.10
C ASN A 202 -7.12 -1.70 -5.22
N GLY A 203 -7.68 -0.52 -5.45
CA GLY A 203 -7.14 0.42 -6.43
C GLY A 203 -5.72 0.86 -6.05
N LYS A 204 -5.50 1.25 -4.79
CA LYS A 204 -4.19 1.77 -4.36
C LYS A 204 -3.11 0.68 -4.30
N LEU A 205 -3.48 -0.54 -3.90
CA LEU A 205 -2.55 -1.68 -3.95
C LEU A 205 -2.14 -2.02 -5.38
N LEU A 206 -3.11 -2.03 -6.31
CA LEU A 206 -2.83 -2.29 -7.72
C LEU A 206 -1.97 -1.18 -8.34
N ASP A 207 -2.29 0.07 -8.06
CA ASP A 207 -1.54 1.25 -8.47
C ASP A 207 -0.08 1.17 -8.02
N SER A 208 0.15 0.95 -6.72
CA SER A 208 1.48 0.81 -6.12
C SER A 208 2.29 -0.36 -6.71
N LEU A 209 1.63 -1.49 -6.99
CA LEU A 209 2.28 -2.62 -7.64
C LEU A 209 2.73 -2.27 -9.07
N ILE A 210 1.87 -1.60 -9.84
CA ILE A 210 2.20 -1.20 -11.22
C ILE A 210 3.34 -0.18 -11.22
N ILE A 211 3.31 0.82 -10.34
CA ILE A 211 4.38 1.82 -10.18
C ILE A 211 5.69 1.14 -9.79
N GLY A 212 5.67 0.20 -8.85
CA GLY A 212 6.85 -0.58 -8.46
C GLY A 212 7.44 -1.37 -9.63
N ILE A 213 6.60 -2.03 -10.44
CA ILE A 213 7.05 -2.80 -11.62
C ILE A 213 7.64 -1.85 -12.69
N ILE A 214 6.98 -0.73 -12.99
CA ILE A 214 7.49 0.26 -13.95
C ILE A 214 8.83 0.82 -13.46
N CYS A 215 8.92 1.18 -12.17
CA CYS A 215 10.15 1.66 -11.56
C CYS A 215 11.28 0.63 -11.68
N LEU A 216 11.02 -0.65 -11.37
CA LEU A 216 12.00 -1.73 -11.51
C LEU A 216 12.49 -1.88 -12.95
N ALA A 217 11.57 -1.89 -13.92
CA ALA A 217 11.89 -2.02 -15.33
C ALA A 217 12.75 -0.84 -15.82
N CYS A 218 12.36 0.40 -15.48
CA CYS A 218 13.10 1.60 -15.86
C CYS A 218 14.46 1.68 -15.15
N CYS A 219 14.54 1.36 -13.86
CA CYS A 219 15.81 1.35 -13.14
C CYS A 219 16.82 0.36 -13.74
N ASN A 220 16.35 -0.82 -14.16
CA ASN A 220 17.20 -1.78 -14.88
C ASN A 220 17.59 -1.27 -16.28
N LEU A 221 16.66 -0.66 -17.01
CA LEU A 221 16.90 -0.14 -18.36
C LEU A 221 17.93 1.01 -18.37
N PHE A 222 17.83 1.92 -17.41
CA PHE A 222 18.73 3.07 -17.28
C PHE A 222 19.98 2.77 -16.42
N HIS A 223 20.13 1.53 -15.94
CA HIS A 223 21.24 1.08 -15.11
C HIS A 223 21.43 1.90 -13.83
N PHE A 224 20.32 2.31 -13.18
CA PHE A 224 20.40 2.95 -11.88
C PHE A 224 20.87 1.97 -10.80
N PRO A 225 21.62 2.45 -9.78
CA PRO A 225 22.08 1.60 -8.69
C PRO A 225 20.92 0.97 -7.89
N TYR A 226 21.10 -0.25 -7.46
CA TYR A 226 20.16 -0.99 -6.60
C TYR A 226 18.71 -0.99 -7.09
N PRO A 227 18.42 -1.39 -8.33
CA PRO A 227 17.10 -1.24 -8.95
C PRO A 227 15.99 -1.94 -8.17
N ALA A 228 16.23 -3.10 -7.59
CA ALA A 228 15.23 -3.83 -6.81
C ALA A 228 14.89 -3.13 -5.49
N LEU A 229 15.89 -2.62 -4.78
CA LEU A 229 15.70 -1.86 -3.54
C LEU A 229 14.93 -0.57 -3.81
N VAL A 230 15.37 0.21 -4.78
CA VAL A 230 14.75 1.48 -5.18
C VAL A 230 13.29 1.28 -5.61
N ALA A 231 13.03 0.32 -6.50
CA ALA A 231 11.68 0.02 -6.97
C ALA A 231 10.76 -0.48 -5.85
N THR A 232 11.29 -1.26 -4.91
CA THR A 232 10.53 -1.73 -3.75
C THR A 232 10.17 -0.57 -2.83
N ILE A 233 11.12 0.31 -2.52
CA ILE A 233 10.86 1.50 -1.71
C ILE A 233 9.79 2.38 -2.37
N ILE A 234 9.96 2.72 -3.65
CA ILE A 234 9.00 3.55 -4.41
C ILE A 234 7.62 2.87 -4.45
N GLY A 235 7.55 1.57 -4.77
CA GLY A 235 6.30 0.84 -4.86
C GLY A 235 5.58 0.72 -3.52
N VAL A 236 6.29 0.38 -2.44
CA VAL A 236 5.69 0.23 -1.10
C VAL A 236 5.23 1.57 -0.56
N THR A 237 6.05 2.62 -0.68
CA THR A 237 5.68 3.95 -0.18
C THR A 237 4.52 4.56 -0.97
N ASN A 238 4.38 4.23 -2.27
CA ASN A 238 3.28 4.69 -3.10
C ASN A 238 1.88 4.25 -2.59
N VAL A 239 1.79 3.28 -1.68
CA VAL A 239 0.53 2.92 -1.00
C VAL A 239 -0.02 4.10 -0.20
N ILE A 240 0.84 4.98 0.33
CA ILE A 240 0.44 6.20 1.04
C ILE A 240 0.05 7.27 0.01
N PRO A 241 -1.23 7.66 -0.07
CA PRO A 241 -1.62 8.70 -1.02
C PRO A 241 -0.90 10.01 -0.73
N PHE A 242 -0.56 10.76 -1.77
CA PHE A 242 0.06 12.08 -1.73
C PHE A 242 1.50 12.11 -1.17
N PHE A 243 1.76 11.55 0.00
CA PHE A 243 3.10 11.56 0.64
C PHE A 243 3.99 10.39 0.20
N GLY A 244 3.42 9.29 -0.24
CA GLY A 244 4.16 8.09 -0.62
C GLY A 244 5.28 8.36 -1.64
N PRO A 245 5.00 9.08 -2.72
CA PRO A 245 6.02 9.45 -3.70
C PRO A 245 7.22 10.18 -3.12
N PHE A 246 6.99 11.13 -2.21
CA PHE A 246 8.07 11.89 -1.57
C PHE A 246 8.85 11.05 -0.56
N ILE A 247 8.15 10.28 0.26
CA ILE A 247 8.74 9.39 1.27
C ILE A 247 9.65 8.35 0.60
N GLY A 248 9.28 7.87 -0.59
CA GLY A 248 10.10 6.93 -1.35
C GLY A 248 11.20 7.60 -2.15
N ALA A 249 10.90 8.70 -2.85
CA ALA A 249 11.84 9.34 -3.76
C ALA A 249 13.04 9.97 -3.04
N ILE A 250 12.80 10.68 -1.92
CA ILE A 250 13.86 11.39 -1.22
C ILE A 250 15.00 10.45 -0.78
N PRO A 251 14.75 9.36 -0.02
CA PRO A 251 15.82 8.46 0.37
C PRO A 251 16.47 7.75 -0.83
N CYS A 252 15.71 7.43 -1.89
CA CYS A 252 16.27 6.81 -3.09
C CYS A 252 17.19 7.77 -3.86
N ILE A 253 16.80 9.05 -4.00
CA ILE A 253 17.64 10.08 -4.63
C ILE A 253 18.92 10.27 -3.81
N LEU A 254 18.82 10.36 -2.48
CA LEU A 254 19.99 10.49 -1.61
C LEU A 254 20.91 9.27 -1.69
N LEU A 255 20.35 8.07 -1.73
CA LEU A 255 21.10 6.83 -1.89
C LEU A 255 21.89 6.82 -3.21
N ILE A 256 21.23 7.17 -4.31
CA ILE A 256 21.90 7.23 -5.63
C ILE A 256 22.90 8.38 -5.68
N PHE A 257 22.62 9.53 -5.01
CA PHE A 257 23.53 10.66 -4.95
C PHE A 257 24.88 10.31 -4.28
N ILE A 258 24.85 9.49 -3.24
CA ILE A 258 26.08 9.04 -2.56
C ILE A 258 26.95 8.19 -3.52
N ILE A 259 26.31 7.44 -4.43
CA ILE A 259 27.02 6.54 -5.38
C ILE A 259 27.48 7.31 -6.60
N ASP A 260 26.58 8.04 -7.23
CA ASP A 260 26.80 8.82 -8.45
C ASP A 260 25.90 10.06 -8.46
N PRO A 261 26.45 11.26 -8.18
CA PRO A 261 25.68 12.50 -8.14
C PRO A 261 24.99 12.82 -9.47
N ILE A 262 25.59 12.48 -10.60
CA ILE A 262 25.01 12.75 -11.93
C ILE A 262 23.82 11.82 -12.17
N GLN A 263 23.95 10.54 -11.87
CA GLN A 263 22.84 9.59 -11.98
C GLN A 263 21.68 9.95 -11.06
N SER A 264 21.93 10.54 -9.88
CA SER A 264 20.86 10.99 -8.98
C SER A 264 19.97 12.07 -9.60
N ILE A 265 20.54 12.97 -10.42
CA ILE A 265 19.77 13.98 -11.14
C ILE A 265 18.88 13.32 -12.20
N TYR A 266 19.41 12.38 -12.98
CA TYR A 266 18.60 11.63 -13.95
C TYR A 266 17.50 10.83 -13.27
N PHE A 267 17.80 10.20 -12.12
CA PHE A 267 16.80 9.47 -11.34
C PHE A 267 15.73 10.40 -10.78
N ALA A 268 16.09 11.59 -10.26
CA ALA A 268 15.11 12.57 -9.80
C ALA A 268 14.16 13.02 -10.92
N ILE A 269 14.68 13.28 -12.13
CA ILE A 269 13.86 13.60 -13.31
C ILE A 269 12.95 12.42 -13.66
N PHE A 270 13.49 11.19 -13.68
CA PHE A 270 12.70 9.98 -13.93
C PHE A 270 11.56 9.83 -12.92
N VAL A 271 11.83 9.99 -11.62
CA VAL A 271 10.79 9.90 -10.59
C VAL A 271 9.72 10.97 -10.77
N LEU A 272 10.09 12.20 -11.10
CA LEU A 272 9.12 13.27 -11.42
C LEU A 272 8.20 12.88 -12.59
N VAL A 273 8.76 12.34 -13.67
CA VAL A 273 7.99 11.85 -14.82
C VAL A 273 7.08 10.69 -14.40
N LEU A 274 7.60 9.74 -13.62
CA LEU A 274 6.83 8.60 -13.10
C LEU A 274 5.65 9.08 -12.25
N GLN A 275 5.85 10.10 -11.38
CA GLN A 275 4.80 10.67 -10.57
C GLN A 275 3.75 11.43 -11.38
N GLN A 276 4.15 12.12 -12.45
CA GLN A 276 3.20 12.74 -13.40
C GLN A 276 2.37 11.68 -14.13
N PHE A 277 2.98 10.56 -14.50
CA PHE A 277 2.26 9.43 -15.08
C PHE A 277 1.28 8.82 -14.09
N ASP A 278 1.70 8.60 -12.84
CA ASP A 278 0.83 8.10 -11.76
C ASP A 278 -0.36 9.04 -11.53
N GLY A 279 -0.11 10.31 -11.24
CA GLY A 279 -1.13 11.28 -10.87
C GLY A 279 -2.13 11.61 -11.98
N ASN A 280 -1.70 11.63 -13.24
CA ASN A 280 -2.54 12.07 -14.36
C ASN A 280 -3.13 10.93 -15.20
N ILE A 281 -2.52 9.74 -15.19
CA ILE A 281 -2.95 8.65 -16.05
C ILE A 281 -3.36 7.42 -15.23
N LEU A 282 -2.48 6.92 -14.37
CA LEU A 282 -2.69 5.66 -13.66
C LEU A 282 -3.71 5.81 -12.54
N GLY A 283 -3.52 6.80 -11.68
CA GLY A 283 -4.42 7.10 -10.57
C GLY A 283 -5.87 7.28 -11.00
N PRO A 284 -6.20 8.20 -11.95
CA PRO A 284 -7.56 8.35 -12.45
C PRO A 284 -8.14 7.09 -13.08
N LYS A 285 -7.33 6.28 -13.77
CA LYS A 285 -7.79 5.02 -14.39
C LYS A 285 -8.07 3.91 -13.38
N ILE A 286 -7.30 3.82 -12.31
CA ILE A 286 -7.39 2.73 -11.33
C ILE A 286 -8.33 3.11 -10.19
N LEU A 287 -8.11 4.27 -9.59
CA LEU A 287 -8.88 4.73 -8.43
C LEU A 287 -10.22 5.37 -8.85
N GLY A 288 -10.29 5.98 -10.06
CA GLY A 288 -11.46 6.71 -10.52
C GLY A 288 -11.89 7.76 -9.51
N GLU A 289 -13.20 8.01 -9.45
CA GLU A 289 -13.81 8.88 -8.42
C GLU A 289 -14.16 8.10 -7.13
N SER A 290 -13.35 7.12 -6.76
CA SER A 290 -13.68 6.17 -5.69
C SER A 290 -13.95 6.83 -4.32
N THR A 291 -13.37 7.98 -4.05
CA THR A 291 -13.57 8.70 -2.78
C THR A 291 -14.50 9.91 -2.89
N GLY A 292 -14.61 10.53 -4.06
CA GLY A 292 -15.41 11.74 -4.28
C GLY A 292 -14.99 12.94 -3.41
N LEU A 293 -13.78 12.89 -2.83
CA LEU A 293 -13.22 13.95 -1.98
C LEU A 293 -12.41 14.95 -2.79
N ALA A 294 -12.54 16.25 -2.46
CA ALA A 294 -11.61 17.25 -2.95
C ALA A 294 -10.20 17.02 -2.34
N SER A 295 -9.15 17.40 -3.07
CA SER A 295 -7.74 17.17 -2.68
C SER A 295 -7.40 17.70 -1.27
N PHE A 296 -8.01 18.81 -0.85
CA PHE A 296 -7.87 19.34 0.51
C PHE A 296 -8.28 18.32 1.57
N TRP A 297 -9.42 17.64 1.39
CA TRP A 297 -9.94 16.66 2.35
C TRP A 297 -9.11 15.37 2.34
N VAL A 298 -8.51 15.03 1.21
CA VAL A 298 -7.55 13.91 1.13
C VAL A 298 -6.32 14.22 1.98
N LEU A 299 -5.70 15.38 1.79
CA LEU A 299 -4.54 15.81 2.57
C LEU A 299 -4.88 15.90 4.08
N PHE A 300 -6.00 16.54 4.42
CA PHE A 300 -6.47 16.65 5.80
C PHE A 300 -6.64 15.29 6.46
N SER A 301 -7.25 14.34 5.76
CA SER A 301 -7.48 12.99 6.29
C SER A 301 -6.17 12.24 6.56
N ILE A 302 -5.18 12.37 5.67
CA ILE A 302 -3.88 11.72 5.85
C ILE A 302 -3.15 12.29 7.08
N ILE A 303 -3.14 13.61 7.25
CA ILE A 303 -2.50 14.27 8.40
C ILE A 303 -3.21 13.88 9.69
N LEU A 304 -4.55 13.97 9.73
CA LEU A 304 -5.34 13.66 10.90
C LEU A 304 -5.19 12.19 11.33
N PHE A 305 -5.47 11.26 10.43
CA PHE A 305 -5.42 9.83 10.76
C PHE A 305 -3.99 9.30 10.85
N GLY A 306 -3.05 9.89 10.11
CA GLY A 306 -1.63 9.61 10.24
C GLY A 306 -1.08 10.00 11.61
N GLY A 307 -1.49 11.16 12.15
CA GLY A 307 -1.13 11.60 13.50
C GLY A 307 -1.75 10.73 14.60
N LEU A 308 -2.95 10.18 14.39
CA LEU A 308 -3.65 9.33 15.37
C LEU A 308 -3.24 7.86 15.33
N PHE A 309 -3.01 7.30 14.16
CA PHE A 309 -2.83 5.85 13.92
C PHE A 309 -1.54 5.51 13.16
N GLY A 310 -0.63 6.47 12.98
CA GLY A 310 0.63 6.28 12.27
C GLY A 310 0.45 5.83 10.82
N PHE A 311 1.31 4.91 10.36
CA PHE A 311 1.30 4.41 8.97
C PHE A 311 -0.06 3.86 8.53
N ALA A 312 -0.71 3.05 9.37
CA ALA A 312 -2.03 2.50 9.05
C ALA A 312 -3.08 3.63 8.87
N GLY A 313 -2.99 4.70 9.68
CA GLY A 313 -3.83 5.87 9.54
C GLY A 313 -3.59 6.65 8.25
N MET A 314 -2.34 6.77 7.79
CA MET A 314 -2.02 7.41 6.51
C MET A 314 -2.65 6.65 5.32
N VAL A 315 -2.62 5.33 5.34
CA VAL A 315 -3.18 4.49 4.27
C VAL A 315 -4.70 4.44 4.31
N LEU A 316 -5.28 4.21 5.50
CA LEU A 316 -6.73 4.01 5.66
C LEU A 316 -7.51 5.29 5.92
N GLY A 317 -6.83 6.39 6.25
CA GLY A 317 -7.45 7.66 6.60
C GLY A 317 -8.33 8.24 5.50
N VAL A 318 -7.88 8.17 4.26
CA VAL A 318 -8.63 8.69 3.11
C VAL A 318 -9.99 7.99 2.93
N PRO A 319 -10.09 6.66 2.83
CA PRO A 319 -11.38 6.00 2.69
C PRO A 319 -12.25 6.12 3.95
N VAL A 320 -11.66 6.12 5.15
CA VAL A 320 -12.40 6.33 6.40
C VAL A 320 -13.01 7.74 6.42
N PHE A 321 -12.23 8.75 6.08
CA PHE A 321 -12.74 10.13 5.99
C PHE A 321 -13.79 10.28 4.90
N ALA A 322 -13.62 9.64 3.74
CA ALA A 322 -14.62 9.63 2.67
C ALA A 322 -15.97 9.05 3.13
N MET A 323 -15.94 7.98 3.94
CA MET A 323 -17.16 7.42 4.54
C MET A 323 -17.81 8.41 5.49
N ILE A 324 -17.05 9.02 6.41
CA ILE A 324 -17.56 10.03 7.35
C ILE A 324 -18.16 11.21 6.59
N TYR A 325 -17.45 11.72 5.58
CA TYR A 325 -17.91 12.82 4.73
C TYR A 325 -19.20 12.47 3.98
N SER A 326 -19.31 11.26 3.43
CA SER A 326 -20.52 10.77 2.77
C SER A 326 -21.72 10.74 3.71
N ILE A 327 -21.54 10.23 4.93
CA ILE A 327 -22.59 10.18 5.95
C ILE A 327 -23.03 11.60 6.32
N ILE A 328 -22.09 12.50 6.61
CA ILE A 328 -22.41 13.91 6.94
C ILE A 328 -23.17 14.57 5.80
N ARG A 329 -22.70 14.45 4.56
CA ARG A 329 -23.34 14.99 3.37
C ARG A 329 -24.80 14.53 3.25
N ARG A 330 -25.07 13.24 3.46
CA ARG A 330 -26.42 12.68 3.39
C ARG A 330 -27.31 13.19 4.52
N LEU A 331 -26.79 13.29 5.74
CA LEU A 331 -27.52 13.86 6.88
C LEU A 331 -27.91 15.32 6.61
N VAL A 332 -26.98 16.11 6.08
CA VAL A 332 -27.22 17.50 5.69
C VAL A 332 -28.29 17.57 4.59
N CYS A 333 -28.17 16.78 3.53
CA CYS A 333 -29.16 16.74 2.46
C CYS A 333 -30.53 16.28 2.96
N TYR A 334 -30.59 15.31 3.88
CA TYR A 334 -31.86 14.89 4.50
C TYR A 334 -32.49 16.02 5.30
N GLY A 335 -31.71 16.75 6.13
CA GLY A 335 -32.20 17.93 6.87
C GLY A 335 -32.72 19.03 5.96
N LEU A 336 -31.99 19.37 4.89
CA LEU A 336 -32.38 20.37 3.90
C LEU A 336 -33.69 19.99 3.20
N ARG A 337 -33.80 18.74 2.75
CA ARG A 337 -35.05 18.25 2.12
C ARG A 337 -36.25 18.31 3.07
N ARG A 338 -36.08 18.02 4.35
CA ARG A 338 -37.13 18.12 5.36
C ARG A 338 -37.61 19.55 5.53
N HIS A 339 -36.71 20.53 5.39
CA HIS A 339 -37.02 21.96 5.44
C HIS A 339 -37.38 22.54 4.07
N LYS A 340 -37.53 21.71 3.02
CA LYS A 340 -37.83 22.12 1.64
C LYS A 340 -36.78 23.11 1.08
N LEU A 341 -35.55 23.02 1.53
CA LEU A 341 -34.43 23.84 1.08
C LEU A 341 -33.65 23.16 -0.05
N PRO A 342 -33.01 23.93 -0.96
CA PRO A 342 -32.13 23.37 -2.00
C PRO A 342 -30.97 22.57 -1.42
N THR A 343 -30.59 21.50 -2.10
CA THR A 343 -29.45 20.68 -1.68
C THR A 343 -28.15 21.05 -2.39
N GLU A 344 -28.21 21.94 -3.37
CA GLU A 344 -27.09 22.40 -4.18
C GLU A 344 -26.26 23.43 -3.43
N THR A 345 -24.95 23.22 -3.32
CA THR A 345 -24.02 24.10 -2.58
C THR A 345 -23.96 25.51 -3.21
N GLU A 346 -24.08 25.59 -4.54
CA GLU A 346 -23.99 26.83 -5.30
C GLU A 346 -25.04 27.86 -4.89
N VAL A 347 -26.23 27.39 -4.48
CA VAL A 347 -27.31 28.26 -4.02
C VAL A 347 -26.95 28.98 -2.71
N TYR A 348 -25.97 28.43 -1.94
CA TYR A 348 -25.52 29.00 -0.68
C TYR A 348 -24.29 29.90 -0.82
N MET A 349 -23.62 29.87 -1.98
CA MET A 349 -22.47 30.73 -2.25
C MET A 349 -22.87 32.20 -2.36
N GLY A 350 -22.16 33.07 -1.63
CA GLY A 350 -22.31 34.51 -1.70
C GLY A 350 -23.61 35.09 -1.08
N ARG A 351 -24.43 34.25 -0.44
CA ARG A 351 -25.62 34.74 0.27
C ARG A 351 -25.31 35.26 1.65
N THR A 352 -25.70 36.54 1.89
CA THR A 352 -25.55 37.20 3.20
C THR A 352 -26.89 37.39 3.94
N GLY A 353 -28.02 36.92 3.36
CA GLY A 353 -29.37 37.13 3.89
C GLY A 353 -30.14 35.83 4.14
N PRO A 354 -31.27 35.89 4.85
CA PRO A 354 -32.10 34.72 5.15
C PRO A 354 -32.59 34.04 3.86
N MET A 355 -32.67 32.70 3.91
CA MET A 355 -33.11 31.89 2.79
C MET A 355 -34.60 31.96 2.66
N SER A 356 -35.13 32.86 1.79
CA SER A 356 -36.52 32.82 1.40
C SER A 356 -36.76 31.62 0.49
N LEU A 357 -37.69 30.76 0.86
CA LEU A 357 -38.20 29.72 -0.04
C LEU A 357 -38.55 30.36 -1.40
N PRO A 358 -38.21 29.75 -2.54
CA PRO A 358 -38.76 30.20 -3.82
C PRO A 358 -40.28 30.19 -3.67
N ASN A 359 -40.89 31.35 -3.89
CA ASN A 359 -42.32 31.54 -3.75
C ASN A 359 -43.03 30.41 -4.51
N GLY A 360 -43.55 29.43 -3.76
CA GLY A 360 -44.46 28.47 -4.31
C GLY A 360 -45.64 29.26 -4.89
N HIS A 361 -45.92 29.02 -6.16
CA HIS A 361 -47.12 29.55 -6.80
C HIS A 361 -48.28 29.47 -5.83
N LYS A 362 -48.72 30.64 -5.33
CA LYS A 362 -50.08 30.78 -4.81
C LYS A 362 -51.02 30.43 -5.96
N LYS A 363 -51.63 29.29 -5.89
CA LYS A 363 -52.97 29.06 -6.46
C LYS A 363 -53.93 28.82 -5.32
#